data_71d1b6937997d5c6239253df138595c3
#
_entry.id   71d1b6937997d5c6239253df138595c3
#
_cell.length_a   1.000
_cell.length_b   1.000
_cell.length_c   1.000
_cell.angle_alpha   90.00
_cell.angle_beta   90.00
_cell.angle_gamma   90.00
#
_symmetry.space_group_name_H-M   'P 1'
#
loop_
_entity.id
_entity.type
_entity.pdbx_description
1 polymer ?
#
loop_
_entity_poly.entity_id
_entity_poly.type
_entity_poly.pdbx_seq_one_letter_code
_entity_poly.pdbx_strand_id
1 'polypeptide(L)'
;MDVVRAIEDNAAGLLMAMGEAGGGSQRVDDRAEWTIGGSPIDYHNAVVRASDTGVVAESLAELKKHDVPGTWHVGPSMQLDRTALTAAGFVPAGSEPGMAVRIPDLAAPRDVPGLEITRVTDDEALATWEATLAQGFGEGEREARWVASIYRKLGYGDPWRHYLGWLDGTPVGTATVFLGAGVAGLYFVMTVPPMRRRGIGAAITYGVLRDAGPEYAVLGSSAAGRPVYEALGFREYCTIDLYEWTGSSTSAG
;
A
#
# COMPACT_ATOMS: atom_id res chain seq x y z
N MET A 1 12.47 -6.18 18.02
CA MET A 1 11.59 -6.38 16.86
C MET A 1 12.45 -6.42 15.61
N ASP A 2 12.22 -7.38 14.73
CA ASP A 2 12.80 -7.36 13.38
C ASP A 2 11.99 -6.38 12.52
N VAL A 3 12.57 -5.22 12.25
CA VAL A 3 11.90 -4.12 11.54
C VAL A 3 11.67 -4.47 10.07
N VAL A 4 12.62 -5.17 9.43
CA VAL A 4 12.47 -5.59 8.02
C VAL A 4 11.29 -6.55 7.90
N ARG A 5 11.24 -7.54 8.78
CA ARG A 5 10.13 -8.48 8.80
C ARG A 5 8.79 -7.80 9.07
N ALA A 6 8.75 -6.83 9.99
CA ALA A 6 7.52 -6.09 10.29
C ALA A 6 7.02 -5.24 9.11
N ILE A 7 7.93 -4.68 8.31
CA ILE A 7 7.59 -3.97 7.07
C ILE A 7 6.92 -4.94 6.08
N GLU A 8 7.57 -6.08 5.81
CA GLU A 8 7.06 -7.09 4.87
C GLU A 8 5.73 -7.67 5.34
N ASP A 9 5.63 -8.07 6.62
CA ASP A 9 4.45 -8.71 7.19
C ASP A 9 3.25 -7.76 7.26
N ASN A 10 3.48 -6.45 7.54
CA ASN A 10 2.40 -5.48 7.54
C ASN A 10 1.86 -5.23 6.13
N ALA A 11 2.74 -5.08 5.14
CA ALA A 11 2.34 -4.91 3.74
C ALA A 11 1.63 -6.15 3.20
N ALA A 12 2.15 -7.36 3.49
CA ALA A 12 1.50 -8.61 3.13
C ALA A 12 0.10 -8.71 3.75
N GLY A 13 -0.03 -8.43 5.05
CA GLY A 13 -1.31 -8.48 5.76
C GLY A 13 -2.35 -7.54 5.17
N LEU A 14 -1.94 -6.32 4.78
CA LEU A 14 -2.83 -5.37 4.09
C LEU A 14 -3.30 -5.93 2.75
N LEU A 15 -2.38 -6.36 1.87
CA LEU A 15 -2.70 -6.86 0.53
C LEU A 15 -3.60 -8.10 0.60
N MET A 16 -3.29 -9.05 1.49
CA MET A 16 -4.07 -10.27 1.68
C MET A 16 -5.50 -9.95 2.13
N ALA A 17 -5.68 -9.09 3.13
CA ALA A 17 -7.01 -8.71 3.60
C ALA A 17 -7.83 -7.94 2.55
N MET A 18 -7.19 -7.05 1.80
CA MET A 18 -7.86 -6.32 0.72
C MET A 18 -8.28 -7.26 -0.41
N GLY A 19 -7.41 -8.19 -0.81
CA GLY A 19 -7.71 -9.14 -1.85
C GLY A 19 -8.80 -10.15 -1.45
N GLU A 20 -8.82 -10.62 -0.20
CA GLU A 20 -9.89 -11.45 0.35
C GLU A 20 -11.24 -10.72 0.30
N ALA A 21 -11.28 -9.48 0.79
CA ALA A 21 -12.48 -8.65 0.72
C ALA A 21 -12.91 -8.35 -0.73
N GLY A 22 -11.97 -8.34 -1.67
CA GLY A 22 -12.20 -8.25 -3.11
C GLY A 22 -12.77 -9.52 -3.75
N GLY A 23 -12.73 -10.65 -3.04
CA GLY A 23 -13.15 -11.97 -3.55
C GLY A 23 -12.05 -12.71 -4.30
N GLY A 24 -10.78 -12.31 -4.10
CA GLY A 24 -9.62 -12.96 -4.70
C GLY A 24 -9.37 -14.36 -4.16
N SER A 25 -8.73 -15.18 -4.99
CA SER A 25 -8.18 -16.48 -4.60
C SER A 25 -7.02 -16.26 -3.62
N GLN A 26 -7.14 -16.87 -2.45
CA GLN A 26 -6.12 -16.79 -1.39
C GLN A 26 -5.31 -18.07 -1.35
N ARG A 27 -4.00 -17.93 -1.18
CA ARG A 27 -3.12 -19.03 -0.78
C ARG A 27 -2.29 -18.62 0.42
N VAL A 28 -2.29 -19.45 1.44
CA VAL A 28 -1.47 -19.29 2.64
C VAL A 28 -1.00 -20.69 3.04
N ASP A 29 0.24 -21.01 2.71
CA ASP A 29 0.89 -22.26 3.09
C ASP A 29 2.41 -22.02 3.35
N ASP A 30 3.16 -23.08 3.60
CA ASP A 30 4.61 -23.03 3.86
C ASP A 30 5.45 -22.67 2.63
N ARG A 31 4.86 -22.77 1.42
CA ARG A 31 5.53 -22.46 0.17
C ARG A 31 5.20 -21.07 -0.36
N ALA A 32 3.96 -20.60 -0.18
CA ALA A 32 3.53 -19.35 -0.78
C ALA A 32 2.43 -18.64 0.01
N GLU A 33 2.41 -17.31 -0.14
CA GLU A 33 1.32 -16.47 0.30
C GLU A 33 0.98 -15.49 -0.82
N TRP A 34 -0.27 -15.53 -1.30
CA TRP A 34 -0.75 -14.63 -2.34
C TRP A 34 -2.25 -14.35 -2.26
N THR A 35 -2.67 -13.26 -2.91
CA THR A 35 -4.05 -12.92 -3.21
C THR A 35 -4.16 -12.55 -4.70
N ILE A 36 -5.00 -13.25 -5.47
CA ILE A 36 -5.10 -13.10 -6.93
C ILE A 36 -6.58 -13.13 -7.34
N GLY A 37 -6.98 -12.22 -8.24
CA GLY A 37 -8.33 -12.18 -8.82
C GLY A 37 -9.32 -11.29 -8.09
N GLY A 38 -8.92 -10.68 -6.96
CA GLY A 38 -9.77 -9.79 -6.17
C GLY A 38 -9.71 -8.32 -6.57
N SER A 39 -8.79 -7.94 -7.47
CA SER A 39 -8.53 -6.56 -7.85
C SER A 39 -8.46 -6.38 -9.37
N PRO A 40 -8.93 -5.26 -9.90
CA PRO A 40 -8.64 -4.88 -11.29
C PRO A 40 -7.23 -4.27 -11.45
N ILE A 41 -6.52 -3.98 -10.35
CA ILE A 41 -5.20 -3.36 -10.31
C ILE A 41 -4.14 -4.44 -10.06
N ASP A 42 -3.08 -4.43 -10.83
CA ASP A 42 -1.98 -5.39 -10.77
C ASP A 42 -1.30 -5.46 -9.40
N TYR A 43 -0.99 -4.31 -8.83
CA TYR A 43 -0.34 -4.18 -7.51
C TYR A 43 -1.08 -4.96 -6.40
N HIS A 44 -2.41 -5.06 -6.50
CA HIS A 44 -3.25 -5.71 -5.49
C HIS A 44 -3.54 -7.19 -5.77
N ASN A 45 -3.17 -7.71 -6.95
CA ASN A 45 -3.11 -9.15 -7.22
C ASN A 45 -1.69 -9.61 -6.89
N ALA A 46 -1.42 -9.82 -5.63
CA ALA A 46 -0.07 -9.83 -5.07
C ALA A 46 0.40 -11.22 -4.68
N VAL A 47 1.63 -11.57 -5.06
CA VAL A 47 2.41 -12.63 -4.43
C VAL A 47 3.36 -11.97 -3.43
N VAL A 48 3.12 -12.22 -2.14
CA VAL A 48 3.82 -11.55 -1.04
C VAL A 48 4.85 -12.44 -0.35
N ARG A 49 4.79 -13.77 -0.58
CA ARG A 49 5.79 -14.75 -0.12
C ARG A 49 5.92 -15.90 -1.10
N ALA A 50 7.15 -16.38 -1.26
CA ALA A 50 7.46 -17.62 -1.94
C ALA A 50 8.77 -18.23 -1.39
N SER A 51 8.80 -19.54 -1.22
CA SER A 51 9.96 -20.30 -0.73
C SER A 51 10.79 -20.92 -1.85
N ASP A 52 10.21 -21.06 -3.05
CA ASP A 52 10.87 -21.68 -4.19
C ASP A 52 10.35 -21.13 -5.54
N THR A 53 11.11 -21.42 -6.61
CA THR A 53 10.79 -20.94 -7.97
C THR A 53 9.59 -21.62 -8.60
N GLY A 54 9.14 -22.77 -8.09
CA GLY A 54 7.92 -23.44 -8.58
C GLY A 54 6.66 -22.61 -8.37
N VAL A 55 6.65 -21.78 -7.34
CA VAL A 55 5.56 -20.82 -7.04
C VAL A 55 5.34 -19.82 -8.19
N VAL A 56 6.37 -19.51 -8.97
CA VAL A 56 6.27 -18.58 -10.11
C VAL A 56 5.28 -19.11 -11.17
N ALA A 57 5.43 -20.38 -11.55
CA ALA A 57 4.53 -20.98 -12.53
C ALA A 57 3.11 -21.14 -11.98
N GLU A 58 2.97 -21.47 -10.68
CA GLU A 58 1.68 -21.63 -10.01
C GLU A 58 0.93 -20.30 -9.93
N SER A 59 1.59 -19.22 -9.51
CA SER A 59 0.98 -17.87 -9.44
C SER A 59 0.61 -17.33 -10.84
N LEU A 60 1.46 -17.56 -11.84
CA LEU A 60 1.15 -17.17 -13.22
C LEU A 60 -0.08 -17.93 -13.77
N ALA A 61 -0.22 -19.21 -13.45
CA ALA A 61 -1.40 -19.98 -13.82
C ALA A 61 -2.67 -19.41 -13.17
N GLU A 62 -2.58 -18.99 -11.91
CA GLU A 62 -3.71 -18.39 -11.20
C GLU A 62 -4.08 -17.01 -11.75
N LEU A 63 -3.09 -16.16 -12.09
CA LEU A 63 -3.31 -14.87 -12.77
C LEU A 63 -4.03 -15.08 -14.11
N LYS A 64 -3.58 -16.04 -14.93
CA LYS A 64 -4.20 -16.38 -16.21
C LYS A 64 -5.61 -16.93 -16.06
N LYS A 65 -5.87 -17.75 -15.05
CA LYS A 65 -7.18 -18.32 -14.75
C LYS A 65 -8.21 -17.24 -14.44
N HIS A 66 -7.79 -16.19 -13.72
CA HIS A 66 -8.62 -15.06 -13.36
C HIS A 66 -8.64 -13.94 -14.42
N ASP A 67 -7.79 -14.04 -15.44
CA ASP A 67 -7.59 -13.01 -16.47
C ASP A 67 -7.31 -11.63 -15.89
N VAL A 68 -6.44 -11.57 -14.89
CA VAL A 68 -6.05 -10.32 -14.22
C VAL A 68 -4.54 -10.12 -14.26
N PRO A 69 -4.05 -8.87 -14.32
CA PRO A 69 -2.64 -8.57 -14.10
C PRO A 69 -2.26 -8.80 -12.65
N GLY A 70 -0.96 -8.93 -12.35
CA GLY A 70 -0.53 -9.11 -10.96
C GLY A 70 0.95 -8.82 -10.74
N THR A 71 1.30 -8.65 -9.46
CA THR A 71 2.62 -8.19 -9.03
C THR A 71 3.22 -9.12 -7.97
N TRP A 72 4.48 -9.45 -8.13
CA TRP A 72 5.31 -10.02 -7.08
C TRP A 72 5.98 -8.91 -6.28
N HIS A 73 5.82 -8.94 -4.97
CA HIS A 73 6.44 -8.03 -4.00
C HIS A 73 7.64 -8.73 -3.36
N VAL A 74 8.81 -8.62 -4.00
CA VAL A 74 10.00 -9.38 -3.64
C VAL A 74 10.85 -8.63 -2.61
N GLY A 75 10.60 -8.90 -1.34
CA GLY A 75 11.39 -8.36 -0.23
C GLY A 75 12.58 -9.23 0.15
N PRO A 76 13.41 -8.77 1.12
CA PRO A 76 14.61 -9.48 1.57
C PRO A 76 14.35 -10.88 2.15
N SER A 77 13.17 -11.11 2.75
CA SER A 77 12.80 -12.40 3.30
C SER A 77 12.47 -13.44 2.22
N MET A 78 12.22 -13.01 0.99
CA MET A 78 11.92 -13.89 -0.14
C MET A 78 13.22 -14.26 -0.87
N GLN A 79 13.79 -15.40 -0.53
CA GLN A 79 15.02 -15.93 -1.16
C GLN A 79 14.68 -16.62 -2.47
N LEU A 80 14.39 -15.85 -3.52
CA LEU A 80 14.01 -16.33 -4.83
C LEU A 80 15.06 -15.92 -5.89
N ASP A 81 15.39 -16.84 -6.82
CA ASP A 81 16.10 -16.47 -8.03
C ASP A 81 15.17 -15.66 -8.96
N ARG A 82 15.41 -14.36 -9.03
CA ARG A 82 14.61 -13.40 -9.80
C ARG A 82 14.62 -13.68 -11.30
N THR A 83 15.59 -14.45 -11.80
CA THR A 83 15.62 -14.88 -13.22
C THR A 83 14.43 -15.77 -13.57
N ALA A 84 13.89 -16.51 -12.61
CA ALA A 84 12.69 -17.31 -12.80
C ALA A 84 11.44 -16.45 -13.06
N LEU A 85 11.32 -15.27 -12.45
CA LEU A 85 10.23 -14.33 -12.71
C LEU A 85 10.30 -13.78 -14.15
N THR A 86 11.47 -13.32 -14.57
CA THR A 86 11.66 -12.79 -15.93
C THR A 86 11.50 -13.87 -17.01
N ALA A 87 11.95 -15.09 -16.74
CA ALA A 87 11.73 -16.23 -17.62
C ALA A 87 10.25 -16.61 -17.78
N ALA A 88 9.44 -16.38 -16.75
CA ALA A 88 8.00 -16.59 -16.78
C ALA A 88 7.20 -15.43 -17.40
N GLY A 89 7.89 -14.34 -17.79
CA GLY A 89 7.27 -13.18 -18.43
C GLY A 89 6.86 -12.04 -17.47
N PHE A 90 7.25 -12.11 -16.20
CA PHE A 90 7.15 -10.95 -15.32
C PHE A 90 8.26 -9.95 -15.67
N VAL A 91 7.93 -8.67 -15.65
CA VAL A 91 8.88 -7.59 -15.93
C VAL A 91 9.20 -6.79 -14.67
N PRO A 92 10.45 -6.35 -14.47
CA PRO A 92 10.75 -5.44 -13.37
C PRO A 92 9.95 -4.14 -13.49
N ALA A 93 9.23 -3.78 -12.43
CA ALA A 93 8.34 -2.62 -12.38
C ALA A 93 8.81 -1.55 -11.38
N GLY A 94 10.06 -1.64 -10.95
CA GLY A 94 10.65 -0.74 -10.00
C GLY A 94 10.84 -1.36 -8.63
N SER A 95 11.08 -0.50 -7.64
CA SER A 95 11.26 -0.92 -6.25
C SER A 95 10.74 0.14 -5.28
N GLU A 96 10.32 -0.29 -4.11
CA GLU A 96 9.85 0.55 -3.02
C GLU A 96 10.80 0.45 -1.83
N PRO A 97 11.40 1.57 -1.37
CA PRO A 97 12.07 1.59 -0.08
C PRO A 97 11.11 1.23 1.05
N GLY A 98 11.38 0.15 1.74
CA GLY A 98 10.71 -0.21 2.99
C GLY A 98 11.26 0.63 4.13
N MET A 99 10.46 1.55 4.66
CA MET A 99 10.89 2.52 5.66
C MET A 99 10.17 2.34 6.99
N ALA A 100 10.85 2.71 8.08
CA ALA A 100 10.28 2.69 9.42
C ALA A 100 10.78 3.85 10.27
N VAL A 101 9.99 4.19 11.30
CA VAL A 101 10.35 5.14 12.36
C VAL A 101 9.76 4.65 13.69
N ARG A 102 10.45 4.90 14.81
CA ARG A 102 9.78 4.79 16.11
C ARG A 102 8.85 5.99 16.27
N ILE A 103 7.59 5.73 16.57
CA ILE A 103 6.58 6.81 16.66
C ILE A 103 6.97 7.91 17.66
N PRO A 104 7.56 7.59 18.84
CA PRO A 104 8.08 8.63 19.74
C PRO A 104 9.19 9.51 19.15
N ASP A 105 9.89 9.03 18.13
CA ASP A 105 11.01 9.74 17.48
C ASP A 105 10.57 10.50 16.21
N LEU A 106 9.24 10.55 15.91
CA LEU A 106 8.72 11.32 14.79
C LEU A 106 9.08 12.80 14.93
N ALA A 107 9.73 13.34 13.90
CA ALA A 107 10.01 14.76 13.83
C ALA A 107 8.73 15.55 13.48
N ALA A 108 8.41 16.54 14.29
CA ALA A 108 7.25 17.40 14.02
C ALA A 108 7.47 18.17 12.71
N PRO A 109 6.54 18.09 11.74
CA PRO A 109 6.64 18.86 10.51
C PRO A 109 6.37 20.35 10.75
N ARG A 110 6.64 21.16 9.71
CA ARG A 110 6.19 22.56 9.71
C ARG A 110 4.65 22.59 9.83
N ASP A 111 4.17 23.50 10.66
CA ASP A 111 2.75 23.78 10.80
C ASP A 111 2.11 24.19 9.47
N VAL A 112 0.89 23.73 9.23
CA VAL A 112 0.06 24.08 8.08
C VAL A 112 -1.23 24.70 8.61
N PRO A 113 -1.28 26.04 8.75
CA PRO A 113 -2.45 26.72 9.30
C PRO A 113 -3.74 26.37 8.52
N GLY A 114 -4.83 26.10 9.25
CA GLY A 114 -6.11 25.72 8.66
C GLY A 114 -6.21 24.25 8.23
N LEU A 115 -5.17 23.43 8.41
CA LEU A 115 -5.24 22.00 8.14
C LEU A 115 -5.92 21.28 9.31
N GLU A 116 -7.00 20.60 9.01
CA GLU A 116 -7.71 19.68 9.92
C GLU A 116 -7.58 18.25 9.41
N ILE A 117 -7.45 17.29 10.33
CA ILE A 117 -7.39 15.87 9.99
C ILE A 117 -8.55 15.17 10.69
N THR A 118 -9.42 14.56 9.90
CA THR A 118 -10.58 13.83 10.41
C THR A 118 -10.50 12.35 10.08
N ARG A 119 -11.10 11.52 10.91
CA ARG A 119 -11.25 10.11 10.66
C ARG A 119 -12.46 9.85 9.77
N VAL A 120 -12.34 8.92 8.83
CA VAL A 120 -13.46 8.38 8.05
C VAL A 120 -14.19 7.38 8.96
N THR A 121 -15.48 7.62 9.19
CA THR A 121 -16.30 6.81 10.12
C THR A 121 -17.56 6.25 9.48
N ASP A 122 -17.86 6.64 8.25
CA ASP A 122 -19.08 6.26 7.52
C ASP A 122 -18.87 6.31 6.01
N ASP A 123 -19.89 5.91 5.27
CA ASP A 123 -19.88 5.85 3.80
C ASP A 123 -19.81 7.21 3.14
N GLU A 124 -20.31 8.29 3.75
CA GLU A 124 -20.25 9.65 3.21
C GLU A 124 -18.81 10.18 3.27
N ALA A 125 -18.16 10.03 4.41
CA ALA A 125 -16.76 10.38 4.57
C ALA A 125 -15.86 9.50 3.67
N LEU A 126 -16.19 8.21 3.48
CA LEU A 126 -15.46 7.34 2.56
C LEU A 126 -15.63 7.78 1.10
N ALA A 127 -16.80 8.21 0.69
CA ALA A 127 -17.00 8.74 -0.67
C ALA A 127 -16.15 10.02 -0.91
N THR A 128 -16.03 10.88 0.11
CA THR A 128 -15.14 12.04 0.06
C THR A 128 -13.66 11.61 -0.01
N TRP A 129 -13.28 10.58 0.74
CA TRP A 129 -11.93 10.01 0.70
C TRP A 129 -11.61 9.43 -0.68
N GLU A 130 -12.52 8.65 -1.28
CA GLU A 130 -12.41 8.11 -2.64
C GLU A 130 -12.19 9.23 -3.67
N ALA A 131 -13.08 10.23 -3.68
CA ALA A 131 -13.00 11.35 -4.62
C ALA A 131 -11.72 12.19 -4.45
N THR A 132 -11.18 12.26 -3.22
CA THR A 132 -9.91 12.93 -2.94
C THR A 132 -8.74 12.11 -3.44
N LEU A 133 -8.70 10.80 -3.14
CA LEU A 133 -7.64 9.88 -3.56
C LEU A 133 -7.52 9.83 -5.09
N ALA A 134 -8.65 9.78 -5.79
CA ALA A 134 -8.72 9.71 -7.25
C ALA A 134 -8.01 10.85 -7.97
N GLN A 135 -7.80 11.99 -7.30
CA GLN A 135 -7.17 13.16 -7.90
C GLN A 135 -5.67 13.05 -8.13
N GLY A 136 -5.01 12.03 -7.58
CA GLY A 136 -3.55 11.97 -7.76
C GLY A 136 -2.85 10.77 -7.16
N PHE A 137 -3.54 9.66 -6.94
CA PHE A 137 -2.96 8.41 -6.48
C PHE A 137 -3.11 7.30 -7.53
N GLY A 138 -2.05 6.52 -7.73
CA GLY A 138 -2.06 5.32 -8.55
C GLY A 138 -2.73 5.49 -9.92
N GLU A 139 -3.67 4.60 -10.25
CA GLU A 139 -4.47 4.63 -11.47
C GLU A 139 -5.68 5.59 -11.42
N GLY A 140 -5.68 6.52 -10.48
CA GLY A 140 -6.75 7.52 -10.35
C GLY A 140 -8.09 6.93 -9.92
N GLU A 141 -9.17 7.27 -10.65
CA GLU A 141 -10.54 6.86 -10.29
C GLU A 141 -10.73 5.33 -10.23
N ARG A 142 -10.06 4.58 -11.09
CA ARG A 142 -10.20 3.11 -11.15
C ARG A 142 -9.74 2.48 -9.85
N GLU A 143 -8.56 2.84 -9.40
CA GLU A 143 -7.98 2.32 -8.16
C GLU A 143 -8.73 2.86 -6.93
N ALA A 144 -8.97 4.17 -6.86
CA ALA A 144 -9.67 4.78 -5.74
C ALA A 144 -11.05 4.16 -5.50
N ARG A 145 -11.81 3.92 -6.56
CA ARG A 145 -13.13 3.27 -6.51
C ARG A 145 -13.04 1.84 -5.99
N TRP A 146 -12.06 1.07 -6.49
CA TRP A 146 -11.87 -0.30 -6.00
C TRP A 146 -11.48 -0.30 -4.53
N VAL A 147 -10.49 0.50 -4.12
CA VAL A 147 -10.03 0.59 -2.73
C VAL A 147 -11.17 1.00 -1.79
N ALA A 148 -11.95 2.02 -2.16
CA ALA A 148 -13.10 2.45 -1.35
C ALA A 148 -14.16 1.33 -1.24
N SER A 149 -14.40 0.56 -2.30
CA SER A 149 -15.32 -0.58 -2.26
C SER A 149 -14.86 -1.66 -1.28
N ILE A 150 -13.54 -1.88 -1.16
CA ILE A 150 -12.93 -2.80 -0.22
C ILE A 150 -13.05 -2.27 1.22
N TYR A 151 -12.73 -1.00 1.43
CA TYR A 151 -12.80 -0.38 2.77
C TYR A 151 -14.23 -0.34 3.32
N ARG A 152 -15.24 -0.18 2.46
CA ARG A 152 -16.64 -0.31 2.88
C ARG A 152 -16.95 -1.71 3.45
N LYS A 153 -16.33 -2.76 2.92
CA LYS A 153 -16.48 -4.14 3.41
C LYS A 153 -15.65 -4.41 4.68
N LEU A 154 -14.44 -3.85 4.76
CA LEU A 154 -13.53 -4.00 5.90
C LEU A 154 -13.94 -3.14 7.11
N GLY A 155 -14.70 -2.07 6.86
CA GLY A 155 -15.19 -1.15 7.89
C GLY A 155 -14.22 -0.01 8.24
N TYR A 156 -14.60 0.78 9.24
CA TYR A 156 -13.95 2.03 9.62
C TYR A 156 -13.25 1.98 10.98
N GLY A 157 -13.27 0.83 11.63
CA GLY A 157 -12.63 0.57 12.93
C GLY A 157 -11.29 -0.14 12.78
N ASP A 158 -10.58 -0.31 13.90
CA ASP A 158 -9.35 -1.09 13.93
C ASP A 158 -9.60 -2.50 13.36
N PRO A 159 -8.65 -3.02 12.60
CA PRO A 159 -7.30 -2.52 12.37
C PRO A 159 -7.18 -1.43 11.29
N TRP A 160 -8.27 -0.95 10.71
CA TRP A 160 -8.31 0.00 9.60
C TRP A 160 -8.68 1.40 10.09
N ARG A 161 -7.84 2.37 9.77
CA ARG A 161 -8.07 3.78 10.12
C ARG A 161 -7.82 4.64 8.89
N HIS A 162 -8.90 5.14 8.28
CA HIS A 162 -8.81 6.01 7.11
C HIS A 162 -8.98 7.46 7.55
N TYR A 163 -8.26 8.38 6.90
CA TYR A 163 -8.22 9.78 7.27
C TYR A 163 -8.33 10.70 6.06
N LEU A 164 -8.99 11.84 6.28
CA LEU A 164 -9.06 12.97 5.37
C LEU A 164 -8.31 14.16 5.98
N GLY A 165 -7.51 14.83 5.16
CA GLY A 165 -6.95 16.15 5.45
C GLY A 165 -7.79 17.21 4.77
N TRP A 166 -8.23 18.21 5.53
CA TRP A 166 -9.03 19.33 5.09
C TRP A 166 -8.23 20.62 5.23
N LEU A 167 -8.25 21.48 4.23
CA LEU A 167 -7.70 22.84 4.31
C LEU A 167 -8.80 23.84 4.01
N ASP A 168 -9.14 24.66 4.99
CA ASP A 168 -10.21 25.64 4.90
C ASP A 168 -11.54 25.01 4.39
N GLY A 169 -11.89 23.84 4.94
CA GLY A 169 -13.11 23.10 4.60
C GLY A 169 -13.07 22.34 3.26
N THR A 170 -11.94 22.34 2.55
CA THR A 170 -11.76 21.61 1.29
C THR A 170 -10.91 20.36 1.53
N PRO A 171 -11.32 19.16 1.05
CA PRO A 171 -10.50 17.96 1.18
C PRO A 171 -9.27 18.06 0.28
N VAL A 172 -8.08 17.91 0.88
CA VAL A 172 -6.78 18.12 0.21
C VAL A 172 -5.83 16.94 0.31
N GLY A 173 -6.17 15.92 1.07
CA GLY A 173 -5.33 14.74 1.18
C GLY A 173 -5.97 13.58 1.91
N THR A 174 -5.37 12.42 1.74
CA THR A 174 -5.81 11.14 2.33
C THR A 174 -4.66 10.46 3.05
N ALA A 175 -4.99 9.56 3.96
CA ALA A 175 -4.09 8.55 4.51
C ALA A 175 -4.90 7.36 5.03
N THR A 176 -4.26 6.19 5.08
CA THR A 176 -4.77 5.01 5.78
C THR A 176 -3.70 4.48 6.71
N VAL A 177 -4.07 4.18 7.95
CA VAL A 177 -3.23 3.43 8.89
C VAL A 177 -3.82 2.03 9.04
N PHE A 178 -3.00 1.01 8.81
CA PHE A 178 -3.31 -0.39 9.05
C PHE A 178 -2.51 -0.92 10.23
N LEU A 179 -3.21 -1.38 11.26
CA LEU A 179 -2.59 -1.96 12.46
C LEU A 179 -2.41 -3.47 12.26
N GLY A 180 -1.20 -3.88 11.86
CA GLY A 180 -0.86 -5.28 11.60
C GLY A 180 0.60 -5.55 11.93
N ALA A 181 0.95 -6.81 12.18
CA ALA A 181 2.32 -7.25 12.52
C ALA A 181 2.96 -6.49 13.70
N GLY A 182 2.14 -5.98 14.63
CA GLY A 182 2.61 -5.21 15.80
C GLY A 182 3.07 -3.77 15.49
N VAL A 183 2.83 -3.27 14.28
CA VAL A 183 3.22 -1.93 13.82
C VAL A 183 2.05 -1.18 13.19
N ALA A 184 2.22 0.12 12.99
CA ALA A 184 1.29 0.96 12.25
C ALA A 184 1.78 1.14 10.81
N GLY A 185 1.19 0.44 9.85
CA GLY A 185 1.49 0.62 8.42
C GLY A 185 0.77 1.84 7.87
N LEU A 186 1.47 2.67 7.11
CA LEU A 186 0.95 3.88 6.50
C LEU A 186 0.79 3.70 4.99
N TYR A 187 -0.44 3.90 4.49
CA TYR A 187 -0.83 3.63 3.10
C TYR A 187 -1.70 4.75 2.54
N PHE A 188 -1.82 4.81 1.21
CA PHE A 188 -2.70 5.73 0.49
C PHE A 188 -2.53 7.20 0.92
N VAL A 189 -1.29 7.57 1.25
CA VAL A 189 -0.97 8.97 1.54
C VAL A 189 -0.92 9.74 0.24
N MET A 190 -1.87 10.65 0.07
CA MET A 190 -1.97 11.48 -1.11
C MET A 190 -2.25 12.93 -0.71
N THR A 191 -1.64 13.87 -1.41
CA THR A 191 -2.03 15.29 -1.39
C THR A 191 -2.45 15.65 -2.80
N VAL A 192 -3.62 16.29 -2.94
CA VAL A 192 -4.15 16.69 -4.25
C VAL A 192 -3.12 17.55 -4.99
N PRO A 193 -2.92 17.34 -6.32
CA PRO A 193 -1.82 17.94 -7.06
C PRO A 193 -1.63 19.46 -6.87
N PRO A 194 -2.69 20.28 -6.88
CA PRO A 194 -2.54 21.73 -6.69
C PRO A 194 -2.02 22.15 -5.31
N MET A 195 -2.12 21.27 -4.31
CA MET A 195 -1.76 21.54 -2.91
C MET A 195 -0.44 20.88 -2.48
N ARG A 196 0.25 20.21 -3.40
CA ARG A 196 1.55 19.59 -3.12
C ARG A 196 2.63 20.61 -2.76
N ARG A 197 3.69 20.15 -2.09
CA ARG A 197 4.85 20.96 -1.63
C ARG A 197 4.50 22.08 -0.64
N ARG A 198 3.38 21.96 0.06
CA ARG A 198 2.93 22.88 1.11
C ARG A 198 3.04 22.29 2.52
N GLY A 199 3.67 21.13 2.67
CA GLY A 199 3.83 20.45 3.96
C GLY A 199 2.63 19.56 4.36
N ILE A 200 1.54 19.55 3.57
CA ILE A 200 0.28 18.86 3.91
C ILE A 200 0.50 17.36 4.11
N GLY A 201 1.20 16.67 3.19
CA GLY A 201 1.46 15.24 3.33
C GLY A 201 2.25 14.89 4.59
N ALA A 202 3.25 15.71 4.94
CA ALA A 202 4.01 15.53 6.19
C ALA A 202 3.13 15.75 7.42
N ALA A 203 2.30 16.79 7.42
CA ALA A 203 1.39 17.09 8.53
C ALA A 203 0.33 15.99 8.73
N ILE A 204 -0.26 15.47 7.64
CA ILE A 204 -1.18 14.34 7.69
C ILE A 204 -0.47 13.12 8.26
N THR A 205 0.70 12.73 7.70
CA THR A 205 1.47 11.58 8.17
C THR A 205 1.78 11.66 9.66
N TYR A 206 2.29 12.79 10.12
CA TYR A 206 2.57 13.01 11.55
C TYR A 206 1.30 12.92 12.40
N GLY A 207 0.22 13.60 11.97
CA GLY A 207 -1.04 13.68 12.71
C GLY A 207 -1.71 12.32 12.90
N VAL A 208 -1.66 11.43 11.88
CA VAL A 208 -2.30 10.10 11.95
C VAL A 208 -1.45 9.07 12.69
N LEU A 209 -0.12 9.26 12.74
CA LEU A 209 0.79 8.28 13.35
C LEU A 209 1.10 8.55 14.81
N ARG A 210 1.20 9.81 15.25
CA ARG A 210 1.63 10.15 16.62
C ARG A 210 0.83 9.46 17.73
N ASP A 211 -0.45 9.16 17.46
CA ASP A 211 -1.38 8.53 18.40
C ASP A 211 -1.85 7.15 17.88
N ALA A 212 -1.11 6.52 16.97
CA ALA A 212 -1.51 5.26 16.35
C ALA A 212 -1.52 4.07 17.34
N GLY A 213 -0.67 4.09 18.35
CA GLY A 213 -0.59 3.10 19.43
C GLY A 213 0.64 2.20 19.39
N PRO A 214 1.00 1.53 18.27
CA PRO A 214 2.24 0.76 18.19
C PRO A 214 3.50 1.61 18.39
N GLU A 215 4.61 0.96 18.75
CA GLU A 215 5.90 1.65 18.92
C GLU A 215 6.51 2.11 17.58
N TYR A 216 6.27 1.37 16.50
CA TYR A 216 6.82 1.64 15.18
C TYR A 216 5.73 1.93 14.15
N ALA A 217 6.02 2.88 13.26
CA ALA A 217 5.33 3.06 12.00
C ALA A 217 6.19 2.56 10.84
N VAL A 218 5.55 1.95 9.82
CA VAL A 218 6.21 1.39 8.63
C VAL A 218 5.46 1.82 7.36
N LEU A 219 6.18 1.82 6.23
CA LEU A 219 5.59 2.09 4.90
C LEU A 219 6.50 1.59 3.77
N GLY A 220 5.92 1.35 2.59
CA GLY A 220 6.62 1.35 1.31
C GLY A 220 6.56 2.76 0.71
N SER A 221 7.70 3.30 0.30
CA SER A 221 7.75 4.68 -0.19
C SER A 221 7.88 4.74 -1.70
N SER A 222 7.10 5.63 -2.33
CA SER A 222 7.40 6.07 -3.69
C SER A 222 8.63 6.99 -3.70
N ALA A 223 9.28 7.13 -4.85
CA ALA A 223 10.40 8.06 -5.03
C ALA A 223 10.03 9.52 -4.67
N ALA A 224 8.79 9.93 -4.95
CA ALA A 224 8.30 11.27 -4.63
C ALA A 224 7.99 11.45 -3.13
N GLY A 225 7.60 10.39 -2.43
CA GLY A 225 7.26 10.42 -1.00
C GLY A 225 8.49 10.35 -0.10
N ARG A 226 9.56 9.67 -0.54
CA ARG A 226 10.76 9.42 0.27
C ARG A 226 11.31 10.64 1.01
N PRO A 227 11.52 11.81 0.38
CA PRO A 227 12.05 12.98 1.10
C PRO A 227 11.13 13.49 2.21
N VAL A 228 9.80 13.30 2.06
CA VAL A 228 8.83 13.68 3.08
C VAL A 228 8.98 12.78 4.32
N TYR A 229 9.11 11.48 4.11
CA TYR A 229 9.25 10.51 5.20
C TYR A 229 10.62 10.63 5.89
N GLU A 230 11.70 10.83 5.13
CA GLU A 230 13.04 11.10 5.70
C GLU A 230 13.03 12.33 6.61
N ALA A 231 12.35 13.41 6.20
CA ALA A 231 12.20 14.62 7.00
C ALA A 231 11.38 14.40 8.29
N LEU A 232 10.49 13.40 8.32
CA LEU A 232 9.74 12.98 9.50
C LEU A 232 10.50 11.99 10.39
N GLY A 233 11.74 11.60 10.02
CA GLY A 233 12.57 10.69 10.79
C GLY A 233 12.50 9.22 10.35
N PHE A 234 11.74 8.89 9.32
CA PHE A 234 11.77 7.54 8.75
C PHE A 234 13.14 7.23 8.16
N ARG A 235 13.55 5.99 8.29
CA ARG A 235 14.76 5.45 7.67
C ARG A 235 14.42 4.26 6.81
N GLU A 236 15.17 4.07 5.74
CA GLU A 236 15.08 2.88 4.91
C GLU A 236 15.77 1.70 5.63
N TYR A 237 15.10 0.55 5.65
CA TYR A 237 15.58 -0.71 6.22
C TYR A 237 15.71 -1.80 5.19
N CYS A 238 14.92 -1.74 4.13
CA CYS A 238 14.93 -2.72 3.04
C CYS A 238 14.40 -2.11 1.75
N THR A 239 14.52 -2.89 0.69
CA THR A 239 13.93 -2.58 -0.61
C THR A 239 13.01 -3.74 -1.00
N ILE A 240 11.81 -3.43 -1.46
CA ILE A 240 10.85 -4.37 -2.04
C ILE A 240 10.90 -4.18 -3.56
N ASP A 241 11.39 -5.18 -4.30
CA ASP A 241 11.40 -5.15 -5.77
C ASP A 241 10.06 -5.63 -6.31
N LEU A 242 9.51 -4.92 -7.29
CA LEU A 242 8.24 -5.24 -7.92
C LEU A 242 8.48 -5.89 -9.28
N TYR A 243 7.76 -6.98 -9.53
CA TYR A 243 7.76 -7.67 -10.81
C TYR A 243 6.32 -7.86 -11.27
N GLU A 244 5.96 -7.28 -12.40
CA GLU A 244 4.59 -7.24 -12.91
C GLU A 244 4.39 -8.18 -14.10
N TRP A 245 3.22 -8.79 -14.14
CA TRP A 245 2.66 -9.44 -15.31
C TRP A 245 1.38 -8.71 -15.70
N THR A 246 1.38 -8.10 -16.86
CA THR A 246 0.29 -7.23 -17.35
C THR A 246 -0.84 -7.96 -18.07
N GLY A 247 -0.80 -9.31 -18.09
CA GLY A 247 -1.74 -10.11 -18.83
C GLY A 247 -1.21 -10.54 -20.20
N SER A 248 -1.92 -11.43 -20.85
CA SER A 248 -1.64 -11.74 -22.25
C SER A 248 -2.02 -10.52 -23.06
N SER A 249 -1.04 -9.77 -23.58
CA SER A 249 -1.32 -8.76 -24.60
C SER A 249 -2.06 -9.44 -25.75
N THR A 250 -3.36 -9.19 -25.84
CA THR A 250 -4.06 -9.46 -27.09
C THR A 250 -3.41 -8.50 -28.08
N SER A 251 -2.47 -9.02 -28.88
CA SER A 251 -1.99 -8.31 -30.03
C SER A 251 -3.20 -7.99 -30.90
N ALA A 252 -3.69 -6.75 -30.79
CA ALA A 252 -4.61 -6.21 -31.77
C ALA A 252 -3.87 -6.22 -33.10
N GLY A 253 -4.23 -7.19 -33.98
CA GLY A 253 -3.85 -7.23 -35.38
C GLY A 253 -4.69 -6.24 -36.18
#